data_82ba4befd6b6e47e139a0cd601e70d58
#
_entry.id   82ba4befd6b6e47e139a0cd601e70d58
#
_cell.length_a   1.000
_cell.length_b   1.000
_cell.length_c   1.000
_cell.angle_alpha   90.00
_cell.angle_beta   90.00
_cell.angle_gamma   90.00
#
_symmetry.space_group_name_H-M   'P 1'
#
loop_
_entity.id
_entity.type
_entity.pdbx_description
1 polymer ?
#
loop_
_entity_poly.entity_id
_entity_poly.type
_entity_poly.pdbx_seq_one_letter_code
_entity_poly.pdbx_strand_id
1 'polypeptide(L)'
;KMVYNKATTRALLDRLATDSALRRICGWEQKSDVPGEWDFSRAFAEFSNTQLPERVHEAFIKRSYEGGLVGHNSRDSTAIEAREKPLQKVAAQKVAARRGRPKRGEERVKPLTRIERQASGMGLADMLDGLPKACDVGTKKNSKGYKVSWTGYKLHIDVADGGIPISAILTSASTHDSQVAIPLAKMSSERVVNLYDVMDAAYDVPQIYDMSRQLGHVPLIDVNPRRNRALKDEMKAEQKRCQIVGHTTAETTRYNERSTVERVNARLKDEFGG
;
A
#
# COMPACT_ATOMS: atom_id res chain seq x y z
N LYS A 1 2.93 20.95 9.59
CA LYS A 1 3.05 21.19 8.13
C LYS A 1 1.80 20.68 7.42
N MET A 2 1.47 19.40 7.52
CA MET A 2 0.27 18.81 6.87
C MET A 2 -1.04 19.42 7.36
N VAL A 3 -1.28 19.46 8.69
CA VAL A 3 -2.53 19.99 9.29
C VAL A 3 -2.94 21.38 8.77
N TYR A 4 -1.96 22.23 8.44
CA TYR A 4 -2.21 23.57 7.90
C TYR A 4 -1.95 23.68 6.39
N ASN A 5 -1.85 22.55 5.69
CA ASN A 5 -1.57 22.47 4.25
C ASN A 5 -0.37 23.34 3.82
N LYS A 6 0.75 23.26 4.56
CA LYS A 6 1.97 24.00 4.23
C LYS A 6 2.91 23.13 3.41
N ALA A 7 3.06 23.46 2.16
CA ALA A 7 3.83 22.66 1.20
C ALA A 7 5.34 22.57 1.56
N THR A 8 5.90 23.59 2.19
CA THR A 8 7.33 23.64 2.52
C THR A 8 7.59 23.91 4.00
N THR A 9 8.76 23.54 4.49
CA THR A 9 9.20 23.88 5.85
C THR A 9 9.30 25.40 6.02
N ARG A 10 9.77 26.12 5.02
CA ARG A 10 9.84 27.58 5.02
C ARG A 10 8.45 28.21 5.24
N ALA A 11 7.43 27.77 4.50
CA ALA A 11 6.06 28.26 4.69
C ALA A 11 5.48 27.94 6.08
N LEU A 12 5.93 26.85 6.72
CA LEU A 12 5.60 26.56 8.11
C LEU A 12 6.31 27.53 9.06
N LEU A 13 7.60 27.79 8.86
CA LEU A 13 8.38 28.73 9.67
C LEU A 13 7.82 30.16 9.59
N ASP A 14 7.44 30.62 8.40
CA ASP A 14 6.78 31.92 8.21
C ASP A 14 5.45 31.98 8.99
N ARG A 15 4.69 30.90 9.00
CA ARG A 15 3.45 30.82 9.80
C ARG A 15 3.75 30.86 11.30
N LEU A 16 4.72 30.08 11.77
CA LEU A 16 5.13 30.09 13.19
C LEU A 16 5.67 31.44 13.64
N ALA A 17 6.33 32.18 12.74
CA ALA A 17 6.83 33.51 13.03
C ALA A 17 5.70 34.53 13.27
N THR A 18 4.55 34.37 12.59
CA THR A 18 3.42 35.33 12.64
C THR A 18 2.30 34.90 13.58
N ASP A 19 2.09 33.60 13.75
CA ASP A 19 0.99 33.04 14.56
C ASP A 19 1.51 32.63 15.96
N SER A 20 1.32 33.51 16.94
CA SER A 20 1.76 33.27 18.32
C SER A 20 0.99 32.12 19.00
N ALA A 21 -0.29 31.93 18.66
CA ALA A 21 -1.07 30.86 19.23
C ALA A 21 -0.58 29.48 18.73
N LEU A 22 -0.36 29.34 17.43
CA LEU A 22 0.22 28.14 16.85
C LEU A 22 1.62 27.85 17.42
N ARG A 23 2.45 28.88 17.54
CA ARG A 23 3.80 28.76 18.09
C ARG A 23 3.80 28.21 19.53
N ARG A 24 2.91 28.73 20.39
CA ARG A 24 2.74 28.24 21.78
C ARG A 24 2.21 26.81 21.85
N ILE A 25 1.25 26.46 20.99
CA ILE A 25 0.78 25.07 20.87
C ILE A 25 1.92 24.13 20.52
N CYS A 26 2.88 24.59 19.71
CA CYS A 26 4.10 23.84 19.38
C CYS A 26 5.17 23.86 20.47
N GLY A 27 4.96 24.55 21.60
CA GLY A 27 5.88 24.60 22.72
C GLY A 27 6.92 25.72 22.65
N TRP A 28 6.79 26.69 21.72
CA TRP A 28 7.70 27.83 21.57
C TRP A 28 7.04 29.14 21.98
N GLU A 29 7.52 29.76 23.04
CA GLU A 29 6.95 31.02 23.56
C GLU A 29 7.32 32.20 22.65
N GLN A 30 8.59 32.33 22.31
CA GLN A 30 9.09 33.44 21.50
C GLN A 30 9.39 33.00 20.07
N LYS A 31 9.45 33.98 19.18
CA LYS A 31 9.85 33.77 17.78
C LYS A 31 11.29 33.24 17.65
N SER A 32 12.17 33.67 18.56
CA SER A 32 13.55 33.21 18.64
C SER A 32 13.71 31.73 18.99
N ASP A 33 12.70 31.15 19.64
CA ASP A 33 12.76 29.77 20.11
C ASP A 33 12.42 28.79 19.01
N VAL A 34 11.84 29.26 17.89
CA VAL A 34 11.47 28.43 16.75
C VAL A 34 12.74 27.94 16.05
N PRO A 35 12.94 26.61 15.94
CA PRO A 35 14.11 26.05 15.27
C PRO A 35 14.19 26.49 13.81
N GLY A 36 15.42 26.57 13.30
CA GLY A 36 15.67 26.90 11.91
C GLY A 36 15.34 25.75 10.94
N GLU A 37 15.34 26.04 9.63
CA GLU A 37 15.04 25.04 8.59
C GLU A 37 15.99 23.83 8.64
N TRP A 38 17.24 24.04 9.04
CA TRP A 38 18.24 23.00 9.28
C TRP A 38 17.82 22.01 10.37
N ASP A 39 17.27 22.52 11.46
CA ASP A 39 16.87 21.68 12.60
C ASP A 39 15.70 20.81 12.22
N PHE A 40 14.74 21.33 11.45
CA PHE A 40 13.65 20.52 10.89
C PHE A 40 14.18 19.43 9.94
N SER A 41 15.15 19.75 9.10
CA SER A 41 15.76 18.76 8.20
C SER A 41 16.45 17.64 8.98
N ARG A 42 17.20 17.97 10.02
CA ARG A 42 17.85 16.99 10.91
C ARG A 42 16.83 16.15 11.67
N ALA A 43 15.76 16.78 12.19
CA ALA A 43 14.70 16.06 12.89
C ALA A 43 13.97 15.08 11.96
N PHE A 44 13.68 15.47 10.73
CA PHE A 44 13.07 14.55 9.75
C PHE A 44 14.00 13.39 9.38
N ALA A 45 15.30 13.64 9.24
CA ALA A 45 16.27 12.56 9.02
C ALA A 45 16.30 11.59 10.21
N GLU A 46 16.31 12.11 11.44
CA GLU A 46 16.28 11.31 12.66
C GLU A 46 14.97 10.51 12.78
N PHE A 47 13.81 11.11 12.50
CA PHE A 47 12.53 10.42 12.49
C PHE A 47 12.51 9.28 11.45
N SER A 48 13.12 9.49 10.29
CA SER A 48 13.25 8.46 9.27
C SER A 48 14.16 7.32 9.72
N ASN A 49 15.33 7.65 10.31
CA ASN A 49 16.30 6.66 10.76
C ASN A 49 15.78 5.81 11.91
N THR A 50 15.06 6.43 12.83
CA THR A 50 14.48 5.76 14.02
C THR A 50 13.11 5.15 13.76
N GLN A 51 12.54 5.38 12.57
CA GLN A 51 11.17 4.97 12.22
C GLN A 51 10.14 5.43 13.28
N LEU A 52 10.36 6.60 13.87
CA LEU A 52 9.52 7.11 14.96
C LEU A 52 8.05 7.27 14.55
N PRO A 53 7.70 7.82 13.37
CA PRO A 53 6.30 7.95 12.95
C PRO A 53 5.59 6.59 12.86
N GLU A 54 6.26 5.58 12.32
CA GLU A 54 5.75 4.22 12.19
C GLU A 54 5.51 3.57 13.55
N ARG A 55 6.47 3.71 14.45
CA ARG A 55 6.38 3.17 15.83
C ARG A 55 5.24 3.83 16.63
N VAL A 56 5.11 5.15 16.51
CA VAL A 56 4.03 5.90 17.17
C VAL A 56 2.67 5.48 16.59
N HIS A 57 2.56 5.40 15.27
CA HIS A 57 1.34 4.94 14.61
C HIS A 57 0.97 3.52 15.06
N GLU A 58 1.92 2.59 15.05
CA GLU A 58 1.70 1.21 15.51
C GLU A 58 1.20 1.17 16.96
N ALA A 59 1.82 1.93 17.87
CA ALA A 59 1.41 1.99 19.27
C ALA A 59 -0.02 2.52 19.42
N PHE A 60 -0.40 3.54 18.64
CA PHE A 60 -1.78 4.06 18.63
C PHE A 60 -2.77 3.03 18.11
N ILE A 61 -2.46 2.34 17.02
CA ILE A 61 -3.34 1.32 16.44
C ILE A 61 -3.53 0.18 17.44
N LYS A 62 -2.45 -0.38 17.98
CA LYS A 62 -2.52 -1.47 18.98
C LYS A 62 -3.39 -1.07 20.18
N ARG A 63 -3.18 0.13 20.72
CA ARG A 63 -3.98 0.65 21.85
C ARG A 63 -5.46 0.87 21.48
N SER A 64 -5.73 1.38 20.28
CA SER A 64 -7.10 1.71 19.86
C SER A 64 -7.94 0.47 19.57
N TYR A 65 -7.29 -0.62 19.15
CA TYR A 65 -7.96 -1.89 18.83
C TYR A 65 -7.69 -2.99 19.85
N GLU A 66 -7.12 -2.67 21.01
CA GLU A 66 -6.86 -3.64 22.07
C GLU A 66 -8.16 -4.35 22.49
N GLY A 67 -8.20 -5.68 22.31
CA GLY A 67 -9.38 -6.50 22.57
C GLY A 67 -10.55 -6.29 21.60
N GLY A 68 -10.39 -5.45 20.59
CA GLY A 68 -11.37 -5.19 19.54
C GLY A 68 -11.19 -6.09 18.33
N LEU A 69 -12.27 -6.26 17.57
CA LEU A 69 -12.31 -7.00 16.32
C LEU A 69 -12.60 -6.06 15.16
N VAL A 70 -11.75 -6.06 14.14
CA VAL A 70 -11.97 -5.37 12.87
C VAL A 70 -12.78 -6.27 11.97
N GLY A 71 -13.91 -5.79 11.43
CA GLY A 71 -14.72 -6.57 10.50
C GLY A 71 -14.02 -6.78 9.17
N HIS A 72 -13.56 -5.68 8.54
CA HIS A 72 -12.93 -5.69 7.23
C HIS A 72 -11.61 -4.93 7.26
N ASN A 73 -10.57 -5.58 6.76
CA ASN A 73 -9.30 -4.92 6.43
C ASN A 73 -9.22 -4.77 4.91
N SER A 74 -9.37 -3.54 4.42
CA SER A 74 -9.38 -3.23 3.01
C SER A 74 -7.98 -2.83 2.55
N ARG A 75 -7.46 -3.51 1.52
CA ARG A 75 -6.10 -3.32 0.98
C ARG A 75 -6.12 -2.75 -0.42
N ASP A 76 -5.33 -1.70 -0.63
CA ASP A 76 -5.14 -1.09 -1.95
C ASP A 76 -3.80 -0.34 -2.02
N SER A 77 -3.47 0.17 -3.18
CA SER A 77 -2.30 1.00 -3.39
C SER A 77 -2.62 2.30 -4.12
N THR A 78 -1.87 3.35 -3.80
CA THR A 78 -2.02 4.63 -4.48
C THR A 78 -0.68 5.19 -4.95
N ALA A 79 -0.69 5.93 -6.08
CA ALA A 79 0.48 6.59 -6.61
C ALA A 79 0.85 7.81 -5.73
N ILE A 80 2.12 7.94 -5.39
CA ILE A 80 2.71 9.11 -4.74
C ILE A 80 3.71 9.72 -5.73
N GLU A 81 3.40 10.89 -6.23
CA GLU A 81 4.27 11.61 -7.16
C GLU A 81 5.45 12.23 -6.41
N ALA A 82 6.65 12.12 -6.96
CA ALA A 82 7.86 12.69 -6.40
C ALA A 82 8.56 13.59 -7.42
N ARG A 83 9.31 14.57 -6.91
CA ARG A 83 10.15 15.47 -7.72
C ARG A 83 11.55 14.91 -7.98
N GLU A 84 11.85 13.77 -7.38
CA GLU A 84 13.12 13.10 -7.57
C GLU A 84 13.25 12.53 -8.98
N LYS A 85 14.48 12.51 -9.49
CA LYS A 85 14.76 11.82 -10.75
C LYS A 85 14.71 10.31 -10.52
N PRO A 86 14.02 9.54 -11.37
CA PRO A 86 14.00 8.10 -11.25
C PRO A 86 15.41 7.52 -11.40
N LEU A 87 15.75 6.55 -10.56
CA LEU A 87 17.01 5.82 -10.71
C LEU A 87 17.06 5.14 -12.08
N GLN A 88 18.14 5.40 -12.82
CA GLN A 88 18.40 4.67 -14.04
C GLN A 88 18.64 3.20 -13.69
N LYS A 89 17.77 2.33 -14.16
CA LYS A 89 17.96 0.89 -14.01
C LYS A 89 19.19 0.51 -14.82
N VAL A 90 20.30 0.29 -14.14
CA VAL A 90 21.44 -0.38 -14.76
C VAL A 90 20.89 -1.71 -15.28
N ALA A 91 20.97 -1.91 -16.59
CA ALA A 91 20.51 -3.14 -17.20
C ALA A 91 21.35 -4.29 -16.61
N ALA A 92 20.78 -5.01 -15.64
CA ALA A 92 21.42 -6.23 -15.17
C ALA A 92 21.68 -7.10 -16.41
N GLN A 93 22.91 -7.57 -16.58
CA GLN A 93 23.23 -8.51 -17.65
C GLN A 93 22.30 -9.71 -17.47
N LYS A 94 21.20 -9.70 -18.22
CA LYS A 94 20.29 -10.83 -18.24
C LYS A 94 21.06 -11.96 -18.90
N VAL A 95 21.46 -12.94 -18.10
CA VAL A 95 21.87 -14.23 -18.67
C VAL A 95 20.76 -14.66 -19.62
N ALA A 96 21.07 -14.72 -20.89
CA ALA A 96 20.09 -14.99 -21.95
C ALA A 96 19.39 -16.31 -21.61
N ALA A 97 18.13 -16.24 -21.22
CA ALA A 97 17.36 -17.45 -20.97
C ALA A 97 17.33 -18.27 -22.27
N ARG A 98 17.76 -19.51 -22.21
CA ARG A 98 17.70 -20.44 -23.35
C ARG A 98 16.25 -20.47 -23.87
N ARG A 99 16.04 -19.96 -25.08
CA ARG A 99 14.75 -20.01 -25.76
C ARG A 99 14.43 -21.44 -26.20
N GLY A 100 13.17 -21.82 -26.14
CA GLY A 100 12.66 -23.11 -26.63
C GLY A 100 12.25 -24.08 -25.51
N ARG A 101 11.61 -25.17 -25.92
CA ARG A 101 11.18 -26.24 -25.00
C ARG A 101 12.40 -26.96 -24.44
N PRO A 102 12.45 -27.31 -23.14
CA PRO A 102 13.48 -28.15 -22.56
C PRO A 102 13.60 -29.47 -23.30
N LYS A 103 14.82 -29.99 -23.44
CA LYS A 103 15.02 -31.36 -23.99
C LYS A 103 14.36 -32.37 -23.03
N ARG A 104 13.99 -33.53 -23.57
CA ARG A 104 13.41 -34.62 -22.77
C ARG A 104 14.40 -35.01 -21.66
N GLY A 105 14.01 -34.85 -20.39
CA GLY A 105 14.85 -35.09 -19.21
C GLY A 105 15.61 -33.86 -18.69
N GLU A 106 15.52 -32.68 -19.33
CA GLU A 106 16.10 -31.42 -18.80
C GLU A 106 15.07 -30.70 -17.94
N GLU A 107 15.22 -30.71 -16.62
CA GLU A 107 14.45 -29.87 -15.70
C GLU A 107 15.07 -28.47 -15.62
N ARG A 108 14.31 -27.47 -16.00
CA ARG A 108 14.71 -26.07 -15.81
C ARG A 108 14.13 -25.56 -14.49
N VAL A 109 14.99 -25.52 -13.48
CA VAL A 109 14.63 -24.90 -12.20
C VAL A 109 14.43 -23.39 -12.41
N LYS A 110 13.20 -22.93 -12.28
CA LYS A 110 12.90 -21.49 -12.25
C LYS A 110 13.17 -20.95 -10.85
N PRO A 111 13.91 -19.86 -10.72
CA PRO A 111 14.07 -19.23 -9.42
C PRO A 111 12.70 -18.81 -8.89
N LEU A 112 12.50 -19.00 -7.60
CA LEU A 112 11.26 -18.58 -6.93
C LEU A 112 11.03 -17.08 -7.14
N THR A 113 9.81 -16.73 -7.46
CA THR A 113 9.38 -15.34 -7.52
C THR A 113 9.40 -14.71 -6.12
N ARG A 114 9.34 -13.38 -6.03
CA ARG A 114 9.32 -12.69 -4.73
C ARG A 114 8.17 -13.19 -3.85
N ILE A 115 6.97 -13.31 -4.39
CA ILE A 115 5.81 -13.75 -3.64
C ILE A 115 5.93 -15.20 -3.16
N GLU A 116 6.50 -16.09 -3.97
CA GLU A 116 6.76 -17.48 -3.58
C GLU A 116 7.78 -17.55 -2.44
N ARG A 117 8.85 -16.74 -2.48
CA ARG A 117 9.83 -16.64 -1.38
C ARG A 117 9.19 -16.10 -0.10
N GLN A 118 8.35 -15.06 -0.22
CA GLN A 118 7.60 -14.51 0.92
C GLN A 118 6.67 -15.56 1.55
N ALA A 119 5.98 -16.34 0.72
CA ALA A 119 5.07 -17.40 1.18
C ALA A 119 5.82 -18.62 1.79
N SER A 120 7.09 -18.84 1.44
CA SER A 120 7.89 -19.99 1.93
C SER A 120 8.47 -19.82 3.35
N GLY A 121 7.96 -18.89 4.15
CA GLY A 121 8.38 -18.72 5.55
C GLY A 121 9.40 -17.62 5.82
N MET A 122 9.61 -16.70 4.87
CA MET A 122 10.47 -15.53 5.06
C MET A 122 10.01 -14.68 6.25
N GLY A 123 10.94 -14.14 7.04
CA GLY A 123 10.67 -13.19 8.12
C GLY A 123 10.11 -11.87 7.60
N LEU A 124 9.29 -11.17 8.41
CA LEU A 124 8.71 -9.88 7.99
C LEU A 124 9.80 -8.83 7.69
N ALA A 125 10.84 -8.75 8.53
CA ALA A 125 11.95 -7.82 8.32
C ALA A 125 12.64 -8.05 6.97
N ASP A 126 12.95 -9.31 6.62
CA ASP A 126 13.58 -9.66 5.35
C ASP A 126 12.66 -9.36 4.14
N MET A 127 11.34 -9.55 4.31
CA MET A 127 10.36 -9.19 3.29
C MET A 127 10.39 -7.70 3.00
N LEU A 128 10.37 -6.87 4.07
CA LEU A 128 10.36 -5.41 3.98
C LEU A 128 11.68 -4.86 3.41
N ASP A 129 12.80 -5.46 3.79
CA ASP A 129 14.10 -5.06 3.28
C ASP A 129 14.29 -5.43 1.80
N GLY A 130 13.74 -6.56 1.39
CA GLY A 130 13.75 -7.01 0.00
C GLY A 130 12.84 -6.22 -0.95
N LEU A 131 12.02 -5.27 -0.48
CA LEU A 131 11.16 -4.46 -1.33
C LEU A 131 11.94 -3.32 -2.01
N PRO A 132 11.64 -2.99 -3.28
CA PRO A 132 12.24 -1.83 -3.94
C PRO A 132 11.75 -0.54 -3.28
N LYS A 133 12.69 0.34 -2.91
CA LYS A 133 12.40 1.61 -2.21
C LYS A 133 12.87 2.84 -2.99
N ALA A 134 13.45 2.67 -4.16
CA ALA A 134 13.97 3.77 -4.96
C ALA A 134 12.87 4.43 -5.81
N CYS A 135 12.98 5.75 -6.04
CA CYS A 135 12.11 6.46 -6.98
C CYS A 135 12.23 5.85 -8.37
N ASP A 136 11.09 5.50 -8.98
CA ASP A 136 11.05 5.02 -10.37
C ASP A 136 9.75 5.42 -11.06
N VAL A 137 9.51 4.90 -12.27
CA VAL A 137 8.32 5.20 -13.06
C VAL A 137 7.29 4.10 -12.92
N GLY A 138 6.14 4.43 -12.36
CA GLY A 138 4.95 3.58 -12.32
C GLY A 138 4.04 3.83 -13.52
N THR A 139 3.25 2.83 -13.88
CA THR A 139 2.26 2.93 -14.97
C THR A 139 1.00 2.19 -14.59
N LYS A 140 -0.15 2.84 -14.75
CA LYS A 140 -1.46 2.22 -14.60
C LYS A 140 -2.36 2.53 -15.80
N LYS A 141 -3.41 1.74 -15.96
CA LYS A 141 -4.50 2.08 -16.91
C LYS A 141 -5.59 2.81 -16.13
N ASN A 142 -6.07 3.91 -16.71
CA ASN A 142 -7.24 4.59 -16.17
C ASN A 142 -8.54 3.85 -16.55
N SER A 143 -9.69 4.32 -16.05
CA SER A 143 -11.02 3.76 -16.34
C SER A 143 -11.36 3.72 -17.83
N LYS A 144 -10.77 4.60 -18.64
CA LYS A 144 -10.93 4.67 -20.11
C LYS A 144 -9.94 3.75 -20.86
N GLY A 145 -9.07 3.01 -20.14
CA GLY A 145 -8.08 2.10 -20.73
C GLY A 145 -6.77 2.76 -21.18
N TYR A 146 -6.60 4.07 -21.03
CA TYR A 146 -5.37 4.76 -21.36
C TYR A 146 -4.29 4.53 -20.30
N LYS A 147 -3.04 4.41 -20.74
CA LYS A 147 -1.88 4.34 -19.85
C LYS A 147 -1.60 5.72 -19.26
N VAL A 148 -1.52 5.77 -17.94
CA VAL A 148 -1.06 6.95 -17.20
C VAL A 148 0.18 6.53 -16.43
N SER A 149 1.25 7.32 -16.56
CA SER A 149 2.53 7.08 -15.87
C SER A 149 2.81 8.22 -14.90
N TRP A 150 3.45 7.90 -13.79
CA TRP A 150 3.96 8.88 -12.83
C TRP A 150 5.37 8.52 -12.40
N THR A 151 6.14 9.52 -12.00
CA THR A 151 7.46 9.34 -11.37
C THR A 151 7.31 9.47 -9.87
N GLY A 152 7.86 8.52 -9.11
CA GLY A 152 7.79 8.56 -7.65
C GLY A 152 7.72 7.19 -7.01
N TYR A 153 6.73 7.03 -6.16
CA TYR A 153 6.54 5.88 -5.29
C TYR A 153 5.12 5.33 -5.41
N LYS A 154 4.89 4.21 -4.74
CA LYS A 154 3.57 3.65 -4.53
C LYS A 154 3.38 3.37 -3.04
N LEU A 155 2.34 3.92 -2.45
CA LEU A 155 1.92 3.64 -1.09
C LEU A 155 0.92 2.49 -1.12
N HIS A 156 1.24 1.42 -0.44
CA HIS A 156 0.34 0.30 -0.17
C HIS A 156 -0.17 0.44 1.25
N ILE A 157 -1.48 0.31 1.44
CA ILE A 157 -2.13 0.60 2.70
C ILE A 157 -3.19 -0.45 3.04
N ASP A 158 -3.26 -0.82 4.30
CA ASP A 158 -4.35 -1.56 4.91
C ASP A 158 -5.20 -0.61 5.76
N VAL A 159 -6.50 -0.68 5.57
CA VAL A 159 -7.47 0.22 6.21
C VAL A 159 -8.56 -0.59 6.88
N ALA A 160 -8.76 -0.37 8.17
CA ALA A 160 -9.86 -0.95 8.96
C ALA A 160 -11.20 -0.29 8.65
N ASP A 161 -12.25 -0.89 9.17
CA ASP A 161 -13.59 -0.30 9.24
C ASP A 161 -13.52 1.13 9.78
N GLY A 162 -14.36 2.00 9.23
CA GLY A 162 -14.36 3.43 9.60
C GLY A 162 -13.25 4.25 8.93
N GLY A 163 -12.41 3.66 8.08
CA GLY A 163 -11.39 4.39 7.31
C GLY A 163 -10.13 4.71 8.11
N ILE A 164 -9.76 3.86 9.04
CA ILE A 164 -8.56 4.01 9.87
C ILE A 164 -7.41 3.21 9.25
N PRO A 165 -6.31 3.85 8.79
CA PRO A 165 -5.12 3.16 8.32
C PRO A 165 -4.49 2.31 9.42
N ILE A 166 -4.29 1.00 9.17
CA ILE A 166 -3.67 0.06 10.11
C ILE A 166 -2.17 -0.03 9.87
N SER A 167 -1.81 -0.23 8.61
CA SER A 167 -0.45 -0.45 8.15
C SER A 167 -0.21 0.18 6.80
N ALA A 168 1.02 0.60 6.54
CA ALA A 168 1.40 1.18 5.26
C ALA A 168 2.82 0.77 4.88
N ILE A 169 3.06 0.54 3.58
CA ILE A 169 4.38 0.26 3.02
C ILE A 169 4.57 1.14 1.79
N LEU A 170 5.67 1.90 1.76
CA LEU A 170 6.07 2.69 0.61
C LEU A 170 7.08 1.90 -0.24
N THR A 171 6.81 1.82 -1.55
CA THR A 171 7.70 1.14 -2.49
C THR A 171 7.97 1.98 -3.72
N SER A 172 8.88 1.52 -4.59
CA SER A 172 9.05 2.08 -5.93
C SER A 172 7.73 2.03 -6.71
N ALA A 173 7.46 3.03 -7.54
CA ALA A 173 6.21 3.19 -8.29
C ALA A 173 5.88 1.98 -9.20
N SER A 174 6.89 1.28 -9.71
CA SER A 174 6.71 0.12 -10.59
C SER A 174 6.40 -1.20 -9.87
N THR A 175 6.40 -1.22 -8.53
CA THR A 175 6.15 -2.43 -7.75
C THR A 175 4.70 -2.89 -7.93
N HIS A 176 4.51 -4.17 -8.27
CA HIS A 176 3.16 -4.73 -8.40
C HIS A 176 2.56 -5.00 -7.02
N ASP A 177 1.28 -4.73 -6.86
CA ASP A 177 0.56 -4.75 -5.58
C ASP A 177 0.62 -6.12 -4.88
N SER A 178 0.50 -7.21 -5.64
CA SER A 178 0.63 -8.57 -5.12
C SER A 178 1.98 -8.87 -4.43
N GLN A 179 3.05 -8.15 -4.80
CA GLN A 179 4.38 -8.37 -4.20
C GLN A 179 4.52 -7.77 -2.79
N VAL A 180 3.56 -6.93 -2.40
CA VAL A 180 3.54 -6.24 -1.10
C VAL A 180 2.43 -6.78 -0.21
N ALA A 181 1.52 -7.58 -0.75
CA ALA A 181 0.35 -8.08 -0.04
C ALA A 181 0.70 -8.90 1.22
N ILE A 182 1.67 -9.82 1.10
CA ILE A 182 2.06 -10.71 2.21
C ILE A 182 2.73 -9.93 3.36
N PRO A 183 3.79 -9.11 3.12
CA PRO A 183 4.37 -8.32 4.21
C PRO A 183 3.37 -7.34 4.83
N LEU A 184 2.50 -6.72 4.05
CA LEU A 184 1.48 -5.80 4.57
C LEU A 184 0.46 -6.55 5.45
N ALA A 185 -0.01 -7.74 5.02
CA ALA A 185 -0.91 -8.59 5.81
C ALA A 185 -0.29 -8.99 7.16
N LYS A 186 0.99 -9.38 7.16
CA LYS A 186 1.71 -9.72 8.39
C LYS A 186 1.84 -8.52 9.33
N MET A 187 2.18 -7.34 8.79
CA MET A 187 2.21 -6.11 9.61
C MET A 187 0.86 -5.80 10.25
N SER A 188 -0.22 -5.95 9.50
CA SER A 188 -1.57 -5.68 10.00
C SER A 188 -2.00 -6.68 11.05
N SER A 189 -1.70 -7.98 10.87
CA SER A 189 -2.04 -9.04 11.83
C SER A 189 -1.28 -8.92 13.17
N GLU A 190 -0.13 -8.24 13.19
CA GLU A 190 0.60 -7.93 14.43
C GLU A 190 -0.04 -6.76 15.21
N ARG A 191 -0.95 -6.02 14.58
CA ARG A 191 -1.55 -4.80 15.14
C ARG A 191 -3.01 -4.97 15.52
N VAL A 192 -3.77 -5.69 14.71
CA VAL A 192 -5.21 -5.89 14.87
C VAL A 192 -5.62 -7.32 14.55
N VAL A 193 -6.76 -7.75 15.08
CA VAL A 193 -7.45 -8.97 14.67
C VAL A 193 -8.56 -8.59 13.72
N ASN A 194 -8.58 -9.14 12.51
CA ASN A 194 -9.64 -8.89 11.52
C ASN A 194 -10.27 -10.18 10.98
N LEU A 195 -11.51 -10.07 10.52
CA LEU A 195 -12.25 -11.21 9.94
C LEU A 195 -11.99 -11.34 8.45
N TYR A 196 -12.09 -10.26 7.70
CA TYR A 196 -12.02 -10.27 6.24
C TYR A 196 -10.85 -9.44 5.73
N ASP A 197 -10.12 -9.99 4.75
CA ASP A 197 -9.16 -9.25 3.93
C ASP A 197 -9.83 -8.95 2.58
N VAL A 198 -10.08 -7.67 2.30
CA VAL A 198 -10.79 -7.23 1.09
C VAL A 198 -9.80 -6.59 0.11
N MET A 199 -9.69 -7.15 -1.09
CA MET A 199 -8.68 -6.76 -2.07
C MET A 199 -9.23 -6.79 -3.50
N ASP A 200 -8.63 -6.01 -4.40
CA ASP A 200 -8.99 -6.02 -5.82
C ASP A 200 -8.36 -7.20 -6.60
N ALA A 201 -8.69 -7.30 -7.87
CA ALA A 201 -8.21 -8.36 -8.77
C ALA A 201 -6.67 -8.34 -9.03
N ALA A 202 -5.94 -7.29 -8.62
CA ALA A 202 -4.49 -7.28 -8.67
C ALA A 202 -3.85 -8.24 -7.65
N TYR A 203 -4.60 -8.56 -6.61
CA TYR A 203 -4.20 -9.48 -5.55
C TYR A 203 -4.68 -10.93 -5.76
N ASP A 204 -5.32 -11.25 -6.89
CA ASP A 204 -5.78 -12.61 -7.24
C ASP A 204 -4.59 -13.53 -7.54
N VAL A 205 -3.93 -13.99 -6.48
CA VAL A 205 -2.76 -14.87 -6.50
C VAL A 205 -2.88 -15.91 -5.39
N PRO A 206 -2.72 -17.23 -5.66
CA PRO A 206 -2.93 -18.29 -4.67
C PRO A 206 -2.22 -18.08 -3.34
N GLN A 207 -0.96 -17.62 -3.37
CA GLN A 207 -0.16 -17.38 -2.16
C GLN A 207 -0.76 -16.31 -1.23
N ILE A 208 -1.55 -15.37 -1.78
CA ILE A 208 -2.23 -14.33 -0.99
C ILE A 208 -3.44 -14.94 -0.28
N TYR A 209 -4.24 -15.75 -0.98
CA TYR A 209 -5.35 -16.48 -0.36
C TYR A 209 -4.87 -17.38 0.78
N ASP A 210 -3.79 -18.11 0.53
CA ASP A 210 -3.22 -19.03 1.53
C ASP A 210 -2.70 -18.27 2.75
N MET A 211 -2.04 -17.13 2.54
CA MET A 211 -1.55 -16.28 3.64
C MET A 211 -2.70 -15.72 4.47
N SER A 212 -3.75 -15.16 3.85
CA SER A 212 -4.93 -14.67 4.60
C SER A 212 -5.53 -15.76 5.47
N ARG A 213 -5.71 -16.98 4.90
CA ARG A 213 -6.23 -18.13 5.66
C ARG A 213 -5.32 -18.58 6.78
N GLN A 214 -3.99 -18.57 6.58
CA GLN A 214 -3.01 -18.89 7.62
C GLN A 214 -3.04 -17.88 8.78
N LEU A 215 -3.36 -16.61 8.50
CA LEU A 215 -3.57 -15.58 9.51
C LEU A 215 -4.94 -15.67 10.20
N GLY A 216 -5.80 -16.60 9.78
CA GLY A 216 -7.15 -16.76 10.32
C GLY A 216 -8.21 -15.85 9.68
N HIS A 217 -7.88 -15.18 8.57
CA HIS A 217 -8.77 -14.28 7.88
C HIS A 217 -9.49 -14.94 6.70
N VAL A 218 -10.62 -14.39 6.30
CA VAL A 218 -11.37 -14.78 5.09
C VAL A 218 -10.99 -13.82 3.95
N PRO A 219 -10.26 -14.28 2.91
CA PRO A 219 -9.92 -13.43 1.77
C PRO A 219 -11.13 -13.20 0.86
N LEU A 220 -11.46 -11.95 0.61
CA LEU A 220 -12.46 -11.49 -0.36
C LEU A 220 -11.71 -10.74 -1.47
N ILE A 221 -11.30 -11.47 -2.49
CA ILE A 221 -10.47 -10.96 -3.58
C ILE A 221 -11.25 -11.08 -4.88
N ASP A 222 -11.30 -9.99 -5.64
CA ASP A 222 -11.93 -9.99 -6.95
C ASP A 222 -11.18 -10.92 -7.92
N VAL A 223 -11.92 -11.74 -8.65
CA VAL A 223 -11.34 -12.71 -9.57
C VAL A 223 -10.81 -12.02 -10.81
N ASN A 224 -9.55 -12.27 -11.14
CA ASN A 224 -8.91 -11.76 -12.34
C ASN A 224 -9.03 -12.76 -13.50
N PRO A 225 -9.93 -12.57 -14.46
CA PRO A 225 -10.11 -13.51 -15.55
C PRO A 225 -8.90 -13.59 -16.50
N ARG A 226 -7.96 -12.68 -16.39
CA ARG A 226 -6.72 -12.62 -17.19
C ARG A 226 -7.01 -12.80 -18.69
N ARG A 227 -6.50 -13.87 -19.32
CA ARG A 227 -6.73 -14.22 -20.75
C ARG A 227 -7.86 -15.23 -20.96
N ASN A 228 -8.51 -15.69 -19.88
CA ASN A 228 -9.61 -16.64 -19.98
C ASN A 228 -10.89 -15.93 -20.43
N ARG A 229 -11.22 -16.05 -21.72
CA ARG A 229 -12.43 -15.44 -22.30
C ARG A 229 -13.72 -16.04 -21.74
N ALA A 230 -13.77 -17.37 -21.60
CA ALA A 230 -14.95 -18.06 -21.10
C ALA A 230 -15.31 -17.58 -19.70
N LEU A 231 -14.32 -17.52 -18.79
CA LEU A 231 -14.52 -16.99 -17.43
C LEU A 231 -14.99 -15.54 -17.44
N LYS A 232 -14.44 -14.71 -18.32
CA LYS A 232 -14.85 -13.29 -18.44
C LYS A 232 -16.30 -13.15 -18.90
N ASP A 233 -16.72 -13.98 -19.82
CA ASP A 233 -18.08 -13.95 -20.35
C ASP A 233 -19.08 -14.51 -19.32
N GLU A 234 -18.69 -15.54 -18.57
CA GLU A 234 -19.47 -16.08 -17.45
C GLU A 234 -19.66 -15.04 -16.33
N MET A 235 -18.59 -14.36 -15.89
CA MET A 235 -18.65 -13.29 -14.88
C MET A 235 -19.59 -12.16 -15.32
N LYS A 236 -19.54 -11.75 -16.60
CA LYS A 236 -20.44 -10.73 -17.13
C LYS A 236 -21.90 -11.19 -17.15
N ALA A 237 -22.14 -12.44 -17.54
CA ALA A 237 -23.47 -13.01 -17.56
C ALA A 237 -24.06 -13.10 -16.15
N GLU A 238 -23.25 -13.48 -15.16
CA GLU A 238 -23.64 -13.52 -13.75
C GLU A 238 -23.95 -12.14 -13.20
N GLN A 239 -23.08 -11.17 -13.45
CA GLN A 239 -23.31 -9.78 -13.04
C GLN A 239 -24.63 -9.24 -13.64
N LYS A 240 -24.91 -9.55 -14.91
CA LYS A 240 -26.16 -9.14 -15.54
C LYS A 240 -27.37 -9.83 -14.91
N ARG A 241 -27.28 -11.14 -14.59
CA ARG A 241 -28.35 -11.86 -13.89
C ARG A 241 -28.63 -11.24 -12.53
N CYS A 242 -27.61 -10.99 -11.73
CA CYS A 242 -27.75 -10.35 -10.43
C CYS A 242 -28.42 -8.98 -10.51
N GLN A 243 -28.05 -8.16 -11.52
CA GLN A 243 -28.68 -6.86 -11.77
C GLN A 243 -30.17 -6.97 -12.11
N ILE A 244 -30.56 -7.93 -12.98
CA ILE A 244 -31.95 -8.13 -13.39
C ILE A 244 -32.83 -8.57 -12.21
N VAL A 245 -32.30 -9.45 -11.37
CA VAL A 245 -33.06 -10.03 -10.23
C VAL A 245 -32.98 -9.10 -9.00
N GLY A 246 -32.12 -8.09 -9.00
CA GLY A 246 -31.86 -7.24 -7.83
C GLY A 246 -31.21 -8.00 -6.66
N HIS A 247 -30.52 -9.09 -6.96
CA HIS A 247 -29.87 -9.93 -5.95
C HIS A 247 -28.43 -9.50 -5.71
N THR A 248 -28.07 -9.34 -4.43
CA THR A 248 -26.71 -9.08 -3.98
C THR A 248 -26.29 -10.17 -3.03
N THR A 249 -25.18 -10.86 -3.32
CA THR A 249 -24.65 -11.89 -2.42
C THR A 249 -24.05 -11.23 -1.16
N ALA A 250 -24.00 -11.96 -0.05
CA ALA A 250 -23.34 -11.50 1.16
C ALA A 250 -21.85 -11.15 0.93
N GLU A 251 -21.19 -11.91 0.05
CA GLU A 251 -19.79 -11.65 -0.34
C GLU A 251 -19.67 -10.33 -1.10
N THR A 252 -20.55 -10.05 -2.04
CA THR A 252 -20.59 -8.77 -2.78
C THR A 252 -20.83 -7.61 -1.82
N THR A 253 -21.73 -7.76 -0.86
CA THR A 253 -22.00 -6.73 0.14
C THR A 253 -20.75 -6.43 0.97
N ARG A 254 -20.05 -7.47 1.43
CA ARG A 254 -18.78 -7.31 2.17
C ARG A 254 -17.67 -6.75 1.30
N TYR A 255 -17.59 -7.18 0.04
CA TYR A 255 -16.61 -6.68 -0.91
C TYR A 255 -16.74 -5.16 -1.16
N ASN A 256 -17.94 -4.60 -1.07
CA ASN A 256 -18.18 -3.16 -1.22
C ASN A 256 -17.44 -2.32 -0.16
N GLU A 257 -17.06 -2.92 0.97
CA GLU A 257 -16.21 -2.27 1.99
C GLU A 257 -14.81 -1.93 1.46
N ARG A 258 -14.40 -2.49 0.32
CA ARG A 258 -13.18 -2.06 -0.40
C ARG A 258 -13.17 -0.57 -0.72
N SER A 259 -14.33 0.04 -0.90
CA SER A 259 -14.47 1.49 -1.09
C SER A 259 -13.89 2.32 0.05
N THR A 260 -13.72 1.72 1.24
CA THR A 260 -13.13 2.39 2.42
C THR A 260 -11.68 2.77 2.18
N VAL A 261 -10.85 1.87 1.63
CA VAL A 261 -9.46 2.20 1.31
C VAL A 261 -9.34 3.20 0.17
N GLU A 262 -10.26 3.17 -0.80
CA GLU A 262 -10.30 4.17 -1.88
C GLU A 262 -10.60 5.58 -1.34
N ARG A 263 -11.54 5.70 -0.40
CA ARG A 263 -11.84 6.97 0.30
C ARG A 263 -10.63 7.48 1.07
N VAL A 264 -9.92 6.60 1.78
CA VAL A 264 -8.69 6.97 2.51
C VAL A 264 -7.60 7.42 1.55
N ASN A 265 -7.41 6.71 0.44
CA ASN A 265 -6.45 7.11 -0.61
C ASN A 265 -6.77 8.49 -1.20
N ALA A 266 -8.05 8.80 -1.45
CA ALA A 266 -8.49 10.12 -1.91
C ALA A 266 -8.17 11.20 -0.87
N ARG A 267 -8.54 10.97 0.41
CA ARG A 267 -8.27 11.91 1.51
C ARG A 267 -6.77 12.16 1.71
N LEU A 268 -5.93 11.12 1.62
CA LEU A 268 -4.48 11.28 1.72
C LEU A 268 -3.94 12.23 0.64
N LYS A 269 -4.49 12.19 -0.55
CA LYS A 269 -4.10 13.10 -1.65
C LYS A 269 -4.66 14.50 -1.50
N ASP A 270 -5.94 14.61 -1.23
CA ASP A 270 -6.65 15.89 -1.23
C ASP A 270 -6.35 16.71 0.04
N GLU A 271 -6.31 16.06 1.20
CA GLU A 271 -6.14 16.74 2.48
C GLU A 271 -4.68 16.86 2.92
N PHE A 272 -3.83 15.92 2.55
CA PHE A 272 -2.44 15.84 3.04
C PHE A 272 -1.38 15.98 1.94
N GLY A 273 -1.79 16.14 0.69
CA GLY A 273 -0.91 16.41 -0.45
C GLY A 273 0.01 15.22 -0.77
N GLY A 274 -0.50 14.00 -0.64
CA GLY A 274 0.20 12.75 -0.95
C GLY A 274 0.21 12.42 -2.44
#